data_baf0fe7b6e1d3ac80efe2d00a80621cf
#
_entry.id   baf0fe7b6e1d3ac80efe2d00a80621cf
#
_cell.length_a   1.000
_cell.length_b   1.000
_cell.length_c   1.000
_cell.angle_alpha   90.00
_cell.angle_beta   90.00
_cell.angle_gamma   90.00
#
_symmetry.space_group_name_H-M   'P 1'
#
loop_
_entity.id
_entity.type
_entity.pdbx_description
1 polymer ?
#
loop_
_entity_poly.entity_id
_entity_poly.type
_entity_poly.pdbx_seq_one_letter_code
_entity_poly.pdbx_strand_id
1 'polypeptide(L)'
;MKESIFEPVLKEKFPFWSELPEQDREYLSANTRALTYPKGTMIHNGAECSGVILVRTGCLRVYMTSESGKEVTLYRLYPGDMCMLSASCVIEAITFDVTIDAEENSDCCVISAGAFSKVADKNPQLKIFSLETTVSRFSDVMWVLQQILFM
;
A
#
# COMPACT_ATOMS: atom_id res chain seq x y z
N MET A 1 -3.52 22.50 18.59
CA MET A 1 -3.20 21.31 17.79
C MET A 1 -3.45 21.58 16.33
N LYS A 2 -2.46 21.33 15.52
CA LYS A 2 -2.64 21.47 14.06
C LYS A 2 -3.27 20.19 13.54
N GLU A 3 -4.47 20.32 12.98
CA GLU A 3 -5.03 19.22 12.23
C GLU A 3 -4.16 18.99 10.99
N SER A 4 -3.72 17.75 10.82
CA SER A 4 -2.97 17.36 9.63
C SER A 4 -3.91 17.36 8.42
N ILE A 5 -3.42 17.81 7.28
CA ILE A 5 -4.17 17.75 6.02
C ILE A 5 -4.48 16.30 5.62
N PHE A 6 -3.77 15.33 6.19
CA PHE A 6 -3.95 13.90 5.89
C PHE A 6 -4.98 13.23 6.79
N GLU A 7 -5.34 13.85 7.92
CA GLU A 7 -6.25 13.20 8.88
C GLU A 7 -7.60 12.82 8.25
N PRO A 8 -8.27 13.69 7.46
CA PRO A 8 -9.53 13.30 6.82
C PRO A 8 -9.38 12.08 5.90
N VAL A 9 -8.27 11.98 5.16
CA VAL A 9 -8.01 10.86 4.25
C VAL A 9 -7.79 9.57 5.04
N LEU A 10 -7.00 9.62 6.10
CA LEU A 10 -6.71 8.46 6.95
C LEU A 10 -7.95 8.01 7.71
N LYS A 11 -8.75 8.95 8.20
CA LYS A 11 -9.99 8.66 8.89
C LYS A 11 -10.99 7.94 7.98
N GLU A 12 -11.06 8.34 6.73
CA GLU A 12 -11.92 7.69 5.74
C GLU A 12 -11.45 6.27 5.46
N LYS A 13 -10.14 6.06 5.36
CA LYS A 13 -9.56 4.75 5.03
C LYS A 13 -9.59 3.77 6.19
N PHE A 14 -9.36 4.24 7.41
CA PHE A 14 -9.30 3.39 8.58
C PHE A 14 -10.57 3.54 9.42
N PRO A 15 -11.51 2.56 9.36
CA PRO A 15 -12.80 2.68 10.07
C PRO A 15 -12.67 2.86 11.58
N PHE A 16 -11.58 2.39 12.16
CA PHE A 16 -11.31 2.47 13.60
C PHE A 16 -10.44 3.67 13.97
N TRP A 17 -10.26 4.64 13.06
CA TRP A 17 -9.35 5.76 13.24
C TRP A 17 -9.59 6.50 14.57
N SER A 18 -10.85 6.76 14.90
CA SER A 18 -11.18 7.46 16.14
C SER A 18 -10.91 6.66 17.42
N GLU A 19 -10.71 5.34 17.29
CA GLU A 19 -10.38 4.46 18.41
C GLU A 19 -8.88 4.44 18.70
N LEU A 20 -8.05 4.91 17.77
CA LEU A 20 -6.62 5.02 17.99
C LEU A 20 -6.32 6.15 18.96
N PRO A 21 -5.29 5.99 19.82
CA PRO A 21 -4.84 7.09 20.68
C PRO A 21 -4.49 8.33 19.85
N GLU A 22 -4.80 9.49 20.38
CA GLU A 22 -4.54 10.76 19.69
C GLU A 22 -3.08 10.90 19.26
N GLN A 23 -2.17 10.51 20.14
CA GLN A 23 -0.74 10.55 19.88
C GLN A 23 -0.35 9.68 18.69
N ASP A 24 -0.98 8.51 18.53
CA ASP A 24 -0.72 7.62 17.39
C ASP A 24 -1.30 8.18 16.09
N ARG A 25 -2.48 8.79 16.15
CA ARG A 25 -3.09 9.46 14.99
C ARG A 25 -2.22 10.62 14.50
N GLU A 26 -1.71 11.42 15.41
CA GLU A 26 -0.80 12.52 15.07
C GLU A 26 0.51 12.00 14.47
N TYR A 27 1.05 10.93 15.03
CA TYR A 27 2.29 10.31 14.55
C TYR A 27 2.13 9.78 13.12
N LEU A 28 1.05 9.06 12.85
CA LEU A 28 0.78 8.57 11.48
C LEU A 28 0.60 9.73 10.51
N SER A 29 -0.17 10.74 10.89
CA SER A 29 -0.41 11.91 10.03
C SER A 29 0.89 12.65 9.74
N ALA A 30 1.74 12.82 10.73
CA ALA A 30 3.02 13.51 10.59
C ALA A 30 4.02 12.73 9.70
N ASN A 31 3.82 11.43 9.56
CA ASN A 31 4.68 10.55 8.75
C ASN A 31 4.00 10.12 7.44
N THR A 32 3.04 10.89 6.99
CA THR A 32 2.36 10.71 5.71
C THR A 32 2.76 11.83 4.77
N ARG A 33 3.03 11.50 3.51
CA ARG A 33 3.40 12.47 2.48
C ARG A 33 2.45 12.36 1.31
N ALA A 34 2.18 13.50 0.67
CA ALA A 34 1.49 13.52 -0.61
C ALA A 34 2.54 13.46 -1.72
N LEU A 35 2.40 12.51 -2.62
CA LEU A 35 3.31 12.34 -3.75
C LEU A 35 2.52 12.23 -5.04
N THR A 36 3.00 12.90 -6.08
CA THR A 36 2.43 12.83 -7.42
C THR A 36 3.39 12.04 -8.30
N TYR A 37 2.87 11.03 -8.97
CA TYR A 37 3.65 10.17 -9.86
C TYR A 37 3.18 10.36 -11.29
N PRO A 38 4.02 10.89 -12.18
CA PRO A 38 3.68 10.95 -13.60
C PRO A 38 3.52 9.56 -14.20
N LYS A 39 2.66 9.45 -15.19
CA LYS A 39 2.47 8.20 -15.94
C LYS A 39 3.81 7.63 -16.38
N GLY A 40 4.01 6.33 -16.15
CA GLY A 40 5.23 5.60 -16.52
C GLY A 40 6.31 5.61 -15.46
N THR A 41 6.10 6.29 -14.33
CA THR A 41 7.07 6.32 -13.24
C THR A 41 7.07 5.00 -12.48
N MET A 42 8.25 4.44 -12.24
CA MET A 42 8.41 3.30 -11.32
C MET A 42 8.38 3.83 -9.89
N ILE A 43 7.41 3.36 -9.11
CA ILE A 43 7.19 3.84 -7.74
C ILE A 43 7.93 2.96 -6.73
N HIS A 44 7.95 1.66 -6.99
CA HIS A 44 8.51 0.67 -6.08
C HIS A 44 9.10 -0.48 -6.87
N ASN A 45 10.26 -0.93 -6.45
CA ASN A 45 10.83 -2.19 -6.94
C ASN A 45 11.34 -3.00 -5.74
N GLY A 46 10.88 -4.16 -5.52
CA GLY A 46 11.00 -5.00 -4.33
C GLY A 46 12.20 -4.87 -3.39
N ALA A 47 13.28 -4.19 -3.82
CA ALA A 47 14.50 -4.06 -3.01
C ALA A 47 14.35 -3.11 -1.81
N GLU A 48 13.41 -2.20 -1.85
CA GLU A 48 13.21 -1.17 -0.83
C GLU A 48 11.78 -1.14 -0.32
N CYS A 49 11.63 -0.71 0.92
CA CYS A 49 10.31 -0.52 1.53
C CYS A 49 9.87 0.92 1.26
N SER A 50 8.89 1.08 0.36
CA SER A 50 8.44 2.41 -0.07
C SER A 50 7.37 3.02 0.83
N GLY A 51 6.81 2.23 1.75
CA GLY A 51 5.75 2.68 2.63
C GLY A 51 4.38 2.16 2.19
N VAL A 52 3.37 2.53 2.96
CA VAL A 52 1.98 2.16 2.69
C VAL A 52 1.40 3.20 1.75
N ILE A 53 1.02 2.79 0.54
CA ILE A 53 0.55 3.71 -0.51
C ILE A 53 -0.98 3.70 -0.57
N LEU A 54 -1.57 4.88 -0.45
CA LEU A 54 -3.01 5.09 -0.61
C LEU A 54 -3.24 5.90 -1.89
N VAL A 55 -3.93 5.31 -2.87
CA VAL A 55 -4.20 5.96 -4.14
C VAL A 55 -5.36 6.93 -3.99
N ARG A 56 -5.16 8.18 -4.37
CA ARG A 56 -6.21 9.20 -4.37
C ARG A 56 -6.80 9.40 -5.75
N THR A 57 -5.95 9.51 -6.75
CA THR A 57 -6.35 9.62 -8.16
C THR A 57 -5.40 8.81 -9.01
N GLY A 58 -5.84 8.39 -10.20
CA GLY A 58 -5.01 7.67 -11.14
C GLY A 58 -5.10 6.17 -10.98
N CYS A 59 -4.05 5.47 -11.39
CA CYS A 59 -4.01 4.00 -11.38
C CYS A 59 -2.57 3.53 -11.26
N LEU A 60 -2.33 2.60 -10.34
CA LEU A 60 -1.04 1.94 -10.18
C LEU A 60 -1.14 0.49 -10.62
N ARG A 61 -0.09 0.00 -11.26
CA ARG A 61 0.01 -1.40 -11.68
C ARG A 61 1.02 -2.12 -10.80
N VAL A 62 0.59 -3.24 -10.21
CA VAL A 62 1.45 -4.10 -9.40
C VAL A 62 1.76 -5.35 -10.22
N TYR A 63 3.04 -5.63 -10.44
CA TYR A 63 3.46 -6.73 -11.30
C TYR A 63 4.75 -7.37 -10.81
N MET A 64 5.03 -8.56 -11.33
CA MET A 64 6.29 -9.26 -11.13
C MET A 64 6.99 -9.43 -12.46
N THR A 65 8.32 -9.43 -12.43
CA THR A 65 9.15 -9.62 -13.62
C THR A 65 9.99 -10.87 -13.44
N SER A 66 9.97 -11.76 -14.43
CA SER A 66 10.81 -12.96 -14.43
C SER A 66 12.26 -12.61 -14.80
N GLU A 67 13.17 -13.56 -14.58
CA GLU A 67 14.57 -13.39 -14.96
C GLU A 67 14.74 -13.10 -16.47
N SER A 68 13.84 -13.61 -17.29
CA SER A 68 13.87 -13.37 -18.74
C SER A 68 13.23 -12.04 -19.14
N GLY A 69 12.74 -11.26 -18.18
CA GLY A 69 12.11 -9.95 -18.45
C GLY A 69 10.62 -10.01 -18.72
N LYS A 70 9.99 -11.16 -18.60
CA LYS A 70 8.54 -11.29 -18.78
C LYS A 70 7.81 -10.72 -17.57
N GLU A 71 6.85 -9.84 -17.82
CA GLU A 71 6.05 -9.21 -16.77
C GLU A 71 4.69 -9.89 -16.63
N VAL A 72 4.24 -10.06 -15.39
CA VAL A 72 2.90 -10.56 -15.09
C VAL A 72 2.24 -9.57 -14.15
N THR A 73 1.16 -8.95 -14.60
CA THR A 73 0.37 -8.03 -13.78
C THR A 73 -0.41 -8.85 -12.74
N LEU A 74 -0.21 -8.53 -11.46
CA LEU A 74 -0.92 -9.18 -10.38
C LEU A 74 -2.28 -8.52 -10.15
N TYR A 75 -2.30 -7.19 -10.05
CA TYR A 75 -3.53 -6.42 -9.90
C TYR A 75 -3.22 -4.94 -10.10
N ARG A 76 -4.27 -4.14 -10.18
CA ARG A 76 -4.19 -2.70 -10.26
C ARG A 76 -4.80 -2.05 -9.04
N LEU A 77 -4.30 -0.88 -8.70
CA LEU A 77 -4.79 -0.08 -7.58
C LEU A 77 -5.48 1.14 -8.14
N TYR A 78 -6.71 1.34 -7.73
CA TYR A 78 -7.57 2.44 -8.17
C TYR A 78 -7.80 3.43 -7.02
N PRO A 79 -8.39 4.60 -7.28
CA PRO A 79 -8.66 5.55 -6.20
C PRO A 79 -9.41 4.90 -5.04
N GLY A 80 -8.90 5.10 -3.83
CA GLY A 80 -9.42 4.48 -2.61
C GLY A 80 -8.71 3.20 -2.21
N ASP A 81 -7.93 2.59 -3.11
CA ASP A 81 -7.18 1.38 -2.79
C ASP A 81 -5.91 1.68 -2.03
N MET A 82 -5.51 0.74 -1.18
CA MET A 82 -4.29 0.85 -0.38
C MET A 82 -3.36 -0.31 -0.71
N CYS A 83 -2.08 -0.01 -0.87
CA CYS A 83 -1.04 -1.02 -1.15
C CYS A 83 -0.22 -1.29 0.10
N MET A 84 -0.22 -2.55 0.55
CA MET A 84 0.63 -3.03 1.64
C MET A 84 1.90 -3.72 1.13
N LEU A 85 1.91 -4.22 -0.11
CA LEU A 85 3.10 -4.90 -0.65
C LEU A 85 4.28 -3.95 -0.85
N SER A 86 4.01 -2.66 -1.01
CA SER A 86 5.06 -1.63 -1.07
C SER A 86 5.70 -1.39 0.30
N ALA A 87 5.09 -1.91 1.36
CA ALA A 87 5.56 -1.83 2.73
C ALA A 87 5.79 -3.23 3.32
N SER A 88 6.36 -4.14 2.53
CA SER A 88 6.55 -5.54 2.93
C SER A 88 7.39 -5.71 4.19
N CYS A 89 8.21 -4.72 4.53
CA CYS A 89 8.97 -4.73 5.78
C CYS A 89 8.07 -4.66 7.04
N VAL A 90 6.80 -4.28 6.88
CA VAL A 90 5.83 -4.26 7.98
C VAL A 90 5.29 -5.66 8.28
N ILE A 91 5.21 -6.50 7.25
CA ILE A 91 4.66 -7.86 7.36
C ILE A 91 5.75 -8.86 6.98
N GLU A 92 6.37 -9.47 8.00
CA GLU A 92 7.49 -10.40 7.80
C GLU A 92 7.14 -11.63 6.96
N ALA A 93 5.87 -12.01 6.93
CA ALA A 93 5.43 -13.16 6.15
C ALA A 93 5.51 -12.94 4.63
N ILE A 94 5.62 -11.70 4.19
CA ILE A 94 5.76 -11.39 2.76
C ILE A 94 7.23 -11.58 2.38
N THR A 95 7.49 -12.58 1.55
CA THR A 95 8.86 -12.97 1.17
C THR A 95 9.13 -12.81 -0.33
N PHE A 96 8.20 -12.25 -1.08
CA PHE A 96 8.34 -12.02 -2.51
C PHE A 96 8.32 -10.53 -2.81
N ASP A 97 8.95 -10.16 -3.91
CA ASP A 97 9.05 -8.76 -4.34
C ASP A 97 8.11 -8.48 -5.49
N VAL A 98 7.55 -7.26 -5.48
CA VAL A 98 6.74 -6.77 -6.58
C VAL A 98 7.31 -5.45 -7.09
N THR A 99 6.95 -5.11 -8.32
CA THR A 99 7.25 -3.80 -8.91
C THR A 99 5.93 -3.04 -9.06
N ILE A 100 5.95 -1.74 -8.85
CA ILE A 100 4.75 -0.89 -8.95
C ILE A 100 5.08 0.30 -9.84
N ASP A 101 4.28 0.47 -10.89
CA ASP A 101 4.39 1.60 -11.82
C ASP A 101 3.10 2.41 -11.81
N ALA A 102 3.21 3.70 -12.07
CA ALA A 102 2.05 4.55 -12.33
C ALA A 102 1.61 4.33 -13.77
N GLU A 103 0.43 3.73 -13.99
CA GLU A 103 -0.15 3.57 -15.34
C GLU A 103 -0.74 4.87 -15.86
N GLU A 104 -1.13 5.75 -14.95
CA GLU A 104 -1.66 7.08 -15.24
C GLU A 104 -0.98 8.06 -14.31
N ASN A 105 -1.13 9.36 -14.58
CA ASN A 105 -0.71 10.37 -13.61
C ASN A 105 -1.49 10.11 -12.33
N SER A 106 -0.81 9.91 -11.21
CA SER A 106 -1.43 9.45 -9.97
C SER A 106 -1.02 10.31 -8.79
N ASP A 107 -2.01 10.69 -7.98
CA ASP A 107 -1.79 11.36 -6.71
C ASP A 107 -2.00 10.34 -5.60
N CYS A 108 -1.02 10.23 -4.72
CA CYS A 108 -1.04 9.24 -3.64
C CYS A 108 -0.67 9.89 -2.31
N CYS A 109 -1.10 9.25 -1.22
CA CYS A 109 -0.57 9.52 0.10
C CYS A 109 0.27 8.31 0.49
N VAL A 110 1.46 8.54 1.01
CA VAL A 110 2.37 7.46 1.42
C VAL A 110 2.69 7.61 2.90
N ILE A 111 2.33 6.59 3.67
CA ILE A 111 2.64 6.51 5.09
C ILE A 111 3.98 5.80 5.23
N SER A 112 4.91 6.39 5.98
CA SER A 112 6.20 5.75 6.25
C SER A 112 5.98 4.34 6.82
N ALA A 113 6.67 3.35 6.26
CA ALA A 113 6.56 1.97 6.70
C ALA A 113 6.97 1.81 8.17
N GLY A 114 8.04 2.49 8.59
CA GLY A 114 8.49 2.46 9.98
C GLY A 114 7.47 3.04 10.94
N ALA A 115 6.84 4.16 10.57
CA ALA A 115 5.80 4.77 11.40
C ALA A 115 4.56 3.87 11.49
N PHE A 116 4.15 3.31 10.36
CA PHE A 116 3.01 2.39 10.33
C PHE A 116 3.25 1.17 11.20
N SER A 117 4.41 0.54 11.07
CA SER A 117 4.80 -0.63 11.86
C SER A 117 4.79 -0.33 13.35
N LYS A 118 5.34 0.81 13.74
CA LYS A 118 5.42 1.23 15.13
C LYS A 118 4.03 1.39 15.77
N VAL A 119 3.10 1.99 15.04
CA VAL A 119 1.72 2.16 15.52
C VAL A 119 0.97 0.84 15.48
N ALA A 120 1.16 0.03 14.44
CA ALA A 120 0.51 -1.28 14.31
C ALA A 120 0.90 -2.23 15.44
N ASP A 121 2.16 -2.18 15.89
CA ASP A 121 2.64 -3.03 16.99
C ASP A 121 1.92 -2.74 18.33
N LYS A 122 1.44 -1.51 18.50
CA LYS A 122 0.71 -1.09 19.71
C LYS A 122 -0.81 -1.16 19.56
N ASN A 123 -1.31 -1.28 18.33
CA ASN A 123 -2.74 -1.22 18.04
C ASN A 123 -3.15 -2.41 17.17
N PRO A 124 -3.66 -3.49 17.79
CA PRO A 124 -4.03 -4.70 17.05
C PRO A 124 -5.01 -4.47 15.90
N GLN A 125 -5.92 -3.51 16.02
CA GLN A 125 -6.87 -3.21 14.95
C GLN A 125 -6.17 -2.78 13.67
N LEU A 126 -5.11 -1.96 13.80
CA LEU A 126 -4.36 -1.51 12.63
C LEU A 126 -3.58 -2.65 11.99
N LYS A 127 -3.01 -3.52 12.81
CA LYS A 127 -2.29 -4.70 12.32
C LYS A 127 -3.24 -5.66 11.61
N ILE A 128 -4.40 -5.94 12.18
CA ILE A 128 -5.41 -6.81 11.57
C ILE A 128 -5.88 -6.21 10.24
N PHE A 129 -6.14 -4.91 10.21
CA PHE A 129 -6.56 -4.23 8.99
C PHE A 129 -5.51 -4.39 7.88
N SER A 130 -4.22 -4.24 8.21
CA SER A 130 -3.14 -4.38 7.23
C SER A 130 -3.06 -5.82 6.70
N LEU A 131 -3.24 -6.81 7.56
CA LEU A 131 -3.24 -8.21 7.17
C LEU A 131 -4.46 -8.55 6.30
N GLU A 132 -5.63 -8.05 6.66
CA GLU A 132 -6.85 -8.25 5.87
C GLU A 132 -6.74 -7.63 4.49
N THR A 133 -6.15 -6.43 4.41
CA THR A 133 -5.92 -5.76 3.13
C THR A 133 -5.00 -6.60 2.24
N THR A 134 -3.95 -7.18 2.82
CA THR A 134 -3.02 -8.04 2.10
C THR A 134 -3.70 -9.33 1.65
N VAL A 135 -4.48 -9.96 2.53
CA VAL A 135 -5.19 -11.22 2.23
C VAL A 135 -6.23 -11.01 1.14
N SER A 136 -6.90 -9.85 1.10
CA SER A 136 -7.89 -9.59 0.04
C SER A 136 -7.25 -9.59 -1.35
N ARG A 137 -5.97 -9.21 -1.45
CA ARG A 137 -5.23 -9.25 -2.72
C ARG A 137 -4.82 -10.67 -3.11
N PHE A 138 -4.79 -11.58 -2.15
CA PHE A 138 -4.51 -12.98 -2.43
C PHE A 138 -5.49 -13.56 -3.44
N SER A 139 -6.77 -13.22 -3.32
CA SER A 139 -7.79 -13.68 -4.27
C SER A 139 -7.50 -13.20 -5.69
N ASP A 140 -7.09 -11.93 -5.85
CA ASP A 140 -6.74 -11.36 -7.15
C ASP A 140 -5.55 -12.10 -7.77
N VAL A 141 -4.52 -12.36 -6.95
CA VAL A 141 -3.31 -13.05 -7.40
C VAL A 141 -3.62 -14.51 -7.76
N MET A 142 -4.46 -15.17 -6.98
CA MET A 142 -4.88 -16.56 -7.27
C MET A 142 -5.66 -16.65 -8.57
N TRP A 143 -6.50 -15.65 -8.86
CA TRP A 143 -7.22 -15.61 -10.13
C TRP A 143 -6.25 -15.53 -11.32
N VAL A 144 -5.23 -14.67 -11.22
CA VAL A 144 -4.19 -14.55 -12.26
C VAL A 144 -3.46 -15.87 -12.43
N LEU A 145 -3.09 -16.52 -11.32
CA LEU A 145 -2.42 -17.81 -11.34
C LEU A 145 -3.25 -18.87 -12.04
N GLN A 146 -4.56 -18.92 -11.79
CA GLN A 146 -5.46 -19.84 -12.46
C GLN A 146 -5.49 -19.61 -13.97
N GLN A 147 -5.50 -18.34 -14.41
CA GLN A 147 -5.46 -18.02 -15.84
C GLN A 147 -4.18 -18.52 -16.50
N ILE A 148 -3.05 -18.46 -15.81
CA ILE A 148 -1.77 -18.92 -16.33
C ILE A 148 -1.70 -20.46 -16.35
N LEU A 149 -2.14 -21.11 -15.27
CA LEU A 149 -2.03 -22.58 -15.13
C LEU A 149 -3.02 -23.37 -15.97
N PHE A 150 -4.21 -22.81 -16.23
CA PHE A 150 -5.29 -23.53 -16.88
C PHE A 150 -5.63 -22.99 -18.27
N MET A 151 -4.73 -22.25 -18.84
CA MET A 151 -4.84 -21.78 -20.23
C MET A 151 -4.61 -22.93 -21.22
#